data_0a94a7513957f43833c16388ca9bdda6
#
_entry.id   0a94a7513957f43833c16388ca9bdda6
#
_cell.length_a   1.000
_cell.length_b   1.000
_cell.length_c   1.000
_cell.angle_alpha   90.00
_cell.angle_beta   90.00
_cell.angle_gamma   90.00
#
_symmetry.space_group_name_H-M   'P 1'
#
loop_
_entity.id
_entity.type
_entity.pdbx_description
1 polymer ?
#
loop_
_entity_poly.entity_id
_entity_poly.type
_entity_poly.pdbx_seq_one_letter_code
_entity_poly.pdbx_strand_id
1 'polypeptide(L)'
;MRILATNDDGIYAEGFRHLVSWAQKIGEVTVCAPKGQQSGKSQSLNLHSSFEVKKVEYPGAVEAYYVDSTPADCVRFAFDVLGHFDLVFSGVNCGYNIGDDIAYSGTCGAMFDAAFWSSKAIAFSCSFSSFDSFPKYINRVWECFESNNLLEKADLWNVNFPDIVEGITFTRQGGAYVQDHFHRVEGDIWTQRGYYIDKERENEGKLNAVNKGADSDIYAVEERNMISITPMIVDRTDHLALESLKDKSFVL
;
A
#
# COMPACT_ATOMS: atom_id res chain seq x y z
N MET A 1 10.85 -16.63 11.04
CA MET A 1 10.28 -15.29 10.86
C MET A 1 8.76 -15.43 10.84
N ARG A 2 8.06 -14.67 11.70
CA ARG A 2 6.58 -14.62 11.73
C ARG A 2 6.10 -13.49 10.82
N ILE A 3 5.28 -13.81 9.85
CA ILE A 3 4.78 -12.88 8.83
C ILE A 3 3.28 -12.69 9.01
N LEU A 4 2.82 -11.44 9.09
CA LEU A 4 1.42 -11.10 8.93
C LEU A 4 1.13 -10.78 7.46
N ALA A 5 0.16 -11.45 6.85
CA ALA A 5 -0.35 -11.11 5.54
C ALA A 5 -1.75 -10.47 5.67
N THR A 6 -1.93 -9.34 5.01
CA THR A 6 -3.19 -8.58 4.94
C THR A 6 -3.39 -7.97 3.55
N ASN A 7 -4.52 -7.33 3.30
CA ASN A 7 -4.82 -6.59 2.07
C ASN A 7 -6.01 -5.64 2.28
N ASP A 8 -6.51 -5.01 1.22
CA ASP A 8 -7.77 -4.25 1.21
C ASP A 8 -8.82 -4.75 0.20
N ASP A 9 -8.45 -5.73 -0.65
CA ASP A 9 -9.38 -6.36 -1.59
C ASP A 9 -10.23 -7.47 -0.95
N GLY A 10 -9.91 -7.87 0.27
CA GLY A 10 -10.58 -8.93 1.01
C GLY A 10 -9.82 -10.26 0.99
N ILE A 11 -10.07 -11.09 2.03
CA ILE A 11 -9.30 -12.30 2.31
C ILE A 11 -9.29 -13.32 1.16
N TYR A 12 -10.32 -13.35 0.30
CA TYR A 12 -10.39 -14.29 -0.82
C TYR A 12 -10.00 -13.69 -2.17
N ALA A 13 -9.47 -12.47 -2.18
CA ALA A 13 -9.01 -11.81 -3.40
C ALA A 13 -7.87 -12.59 -4.08
N GLU A 14 -7.80 -12.50 -5.42
CA GLU A 14 -6.82 -13.22 -6.22
C GLU A 14 -5.39 -12.79 -5.90
N GLY A 15 -5.13 -11.49 -5.87
CA GLY A 15 -3.81 -10.94 -5.54
C GLY A 15 -3.34 -11.39 -4.16
N PHE A 16 -4.25 -11.50 -3.19
CA PHE A 16 -3.93 -11.96 -1.86
C PHE A 16 -3.50 -13.45 -1.83
N ARG A 17 -4.13 -14.29 -2.66
CA ARG A 17 -3.69 -15.68 -2.80
C ARG A 17 -2.27 -15.79 -3.35
N HIS A 18 -1.91 -14.95 -4.32
CA HIS A 18 -0.54 -14.88 -4.83
C HIS A 18 0.45 -14.47 -3.75
N LEU A 19 0.12 -13.45 -2.94
CA LEU A 19 0.95 -13.00 -1.84
C LEU A 19 1.22 -14.11 -0.81
N VAL A 20 0.16 -14.73 -0.28
CA VAL A 20 0.29 -15.78 0.74
C VAL A 20 1.02 -17.01 0.19
N SER A 21 0.72 -17.41 -1.05
CA SER A 21 1.41 -18.53 -1.71
C SER A 21 2.92 -18.32 -1.88
N TRP A 22 3.35 -17.07 -2.03
CA TRP A 22 4.77 -16.73 -2.07
C TRP A 22 5.35 -16.58 -0.66
N ALA A 23 4.67 -15.85 0.23
CA ALA A 23 5.17 -15.50 1.56
C ALA A 23 5.48 -16.73 2.44
N GLN A 24 4.70 -17.84 2.30
CA GLN A 24 4.93 -19.09 3.01
C GLN A 24 6.30 -19.74 2.71
N LYS A 25 6.98 -19.34 1.64
CA LYS A 25 8.33 -19.81 1.30
C LYS A 25 9.42 -19.06 2.09
N ILE A 26 9.06 -17.95 2.71
CA ILE A 26 9.96 -17.06 3.44
C ILE A 26 9.83 -17.25 4.96
N GLY A 27 8.62 -17.51 5.45
CA GLY A 27 8.37 -17.66 6.87
C GLY A 27 7.00 -18.24 7.21
N GLU A 28 6.67 -18.23 8.49
CA GLU A 28 5.36 -18.65 8.99
C GLU A 28 4.34 -17.54 8.77
N VAL A 29 3.35 -17.78 7.93
CA VAL A 29 2.34 -16.79 7.56
C VAL A 29 1.09 -16.93 8.41
N THR A 30 0.73 -15.87 9.10
CA THR A 30 -0.60 -15.65 9.67
C THR A 30 -1.37 -14.70 8.75
N VAL A 31 -2.57 -15.08 8.39
CA VAL A 31 -3.48 -14.25 7.59
C VAL A 31 -4.44 -13.51 8.51
N CYS A 32 -4.51 -12.18 8.38
CA CYS A 32 -5.55 -11.38 8.98
C CYS A 32 -5.95 -10.27 8.00
N ALA A 33 -7.10 -10.42 7.34
CA ALA A 33 -7.49 -9.59 6.22
C ALA A 33 -8.98 -9.23 6.28
N PRO A 34 -9.42 -8.15 5.63
CA PRO A 34 -10.83 -7.78 5.59
C PRO A 34 -11.70 -8.88 4.99
N LYS A 35 -12.91 -9.00 5.51
CA LYS A 35 -13.93 -9.93 4.98
C LYS A 35 -14.28 -9.65 3.50
N GLY A 36 -14.29 -8.37 3.13
CA GLY A 36 -14.58 -7.90 1.78
C GLY A 36 -13.78 -6.67 1.42
N GLN A 37 -13.99 -6.16 0.22
CA GLN A 37 -13.22 -5.04 -0.35
C GLN A 37 -13.36 -3.76 0.48
N GLN A 38 -12.23 -3.09 0.73
CA GLN A 38 -12.06 -1.88 1.53
C GLN A 38 -11.29 -0.78 0.75
N SER A 39 -11.45 -0.73 -0.57
CA SER A 39 -10.77 0.27 -1.42
C SER A 39 -11.06 1.70 -0.98
N GLY A 40 -10.05 2.57 -1.03
CA GLY A 40 -10.18 3.97 -0.65
C GLY A 40 -10.36 4.22 0.85
N LYS A 41 -10.08 3.22 1.70
CA LYS A 41 -10.22 3.36 3.17
C LYS A 41 -9.00 3.97 3.85
N SER A 42 -7.89 4.17 3.13
CA SER A 42 -6.68 4.75 3.74
C SER A 42 -6.27 3.95 5.00
N GLN A 43 -5.79 4.62 6.02
CA GLN A 43 -5.49 4.10 7.36
C GLN A 43 -6.65 4.32 8.34
N SER A 44 -7.91 4.22 7.88
CA SER A 44 -9.08 4.45 8.72
C SER A 44 -9.32 3.31 9.71
N LEU A 45 -9.93 3.66 10.84
CA LEU A 45 -10.29 2.74 11.92
C LEU A 45 -11.79 2.76 12.17
N ASN A 46 -12.35 1.61 12.52
CA ASN A 46 -13.72 1.50 13.00
C ASN A 46 -13.76 1.63 14.52
N LEU A 47 -13.92 2.86 15.00
CA LEU A 47 -13.91 3.19 16.44
C LEU A 47 -15.29 3.13 17.10
N HIS A 48 -16.37 3.03 16.31
CA HIS A 48 -17.72 3.30 16.83
C HIS A 48 -18.67 2.10 16.75
N SER A 49 -18.25 1.01 16.12
CA SER A 49 -19.07 -0.19 16.03
C SER A 49 -18.27 -1.47 16.28
N SER A 50 -18.96 -2.50 16.79
CA SER A 50 -18.40 -3.84 16.85
C SER A 50 -18.31 -4.43 15.45
N PHE A 51 -17.34 -5.32 15.23
CA PHE A 51 -17.17 -6.05 13.98
C PHE A 51 -16.87 -7.52 14.23
N GLU A 52 -17.21 -8.36 13.28
CA GLU A 52 -16.97 -9.79 13.36
C GLU A 52 -15.50 -10.10 13.05
N VAL A 53 -14.89 -10.96 13.87
CA VAL A 53 -13.62 -11.63 13.54
C VAL A 53 -13.86 -13.13 13.56
N LYS A 54 -13.47 -13.80 12.49
CA LYS A 54 -13.69 -15.24 12.39
C LYS A 54 -12.46 -15.96 11.90
N LYS A 55 -12.08 -17.02 12.63
CA LYS A 55 -11.03 -17.95 12.20
C LYS A 55 -11.54 -18.76 11.01
N VAL A 56 -10.70 -18.91 9.99
CA VAL A 56 -10.98 -19.64 8.76
C VAL A 56 -9.76 -20.50 8.38
N GLU A 57 -9.95 -21.45 7.48
CA GLU A 57 -8.84 -22.14 6.85
C GLU A 57 -8.37 -21.33 5.63
N TYR A 58 -7.06 -21.22 5.46
CA TYR A 58 -6.46 -20.52 4.33
C TYR A 58 -5.19 -21.26 3.85
N PRO A 59 -5.11 -21.64 2.57
CA PRO A 59 -3.96 -22.37 2.04
C PRO A 59 -2.66 -21.58 2.18
N GLY A 60 -1.63 -22.18 2.79
CA GLY A 60 -0.33 -21.56 2.98
C GLY A 60 -0.18 -20.72 4.25
N ALA A 61 -1.24 -20.57 5.04
CA ALA A 61 -1.18 -19.91 6.34
C ALA A 61 -1.18 -20.94 7.49
N VAL A 62 -0.45 -20.64 8.57
CA VAL A 62 -0.50 -21.43 9.82
C VAL A 62 -1.79 -21.17 10.58
N GLU A 63 -2.32 -19.95 10.47
CA GLU A 63 -3.65 -19.57 10.93
C GLU A 63 -4.17 -18.39 10.12
N ALA A 64 -5.49 -18.27 10.02
CA ALA A 64 -6.13 -17.24 9.23
C ALA A 64 -7.42 -16.72 9.88
N TYR A 65 -7.62 -15.41 9.75
CA TYR A 65 -8.78 -14.70 10.25
C TYR A 65 -9.30 -13.72 9.20
N TYR A 66 -10.60 -13.66 9.00
CA TYR A 66 -11.19 -12.48 8.40
C TYR A 66 -11.69 -11.52 9.49
N VAL A 67 -11.62 -10.24 9.20
CA VAL A 67 -12.12 -9.14 10.03
C VAL A 67 -13.13 -8.36 9.21
N ASP A 68 -14.35 -8.18 9.71
CA ASP A 68 -15.39 -7.39 9.03
C ASP A 68 -15.18 -5.89 9.32
N SER A 69 -13.99 -5.40 9.00
CA SER A 69 -13.54 -4.03 9.22
C SER A 69 -12.44 -3.62 8.22
N THR A 70 -11.72 -2.55 8.54
CA THR A 70 -10.69 -1.96 7.69
C THR A 70 -9.39 -2.76 7.69
N PRO A 71 -8.50 -2.57 6.69
CA PRO A 71 -7.16 -3.16 6.69
C PRO A 71 -6.32 -2.79 7.92
N ALA A 72 -6.40 -1.54 8.38
CA ALA A 72 -5.71 -1.10 9.59
C ALA A 72 -6.23 -1.83 10.85
N ASP A 73 -7.55 -2.04 10.96
CA ASP A 73 -8.13 -2.84 12.06
C ASP A 73 -7.66 -4.30 12.01
N CYS A 74 -7.45 -4.88 10.82
CA CYS A 74 -6.89 -6.22 10.69
C CYS A 74 -5.47 -6.30 11.26
N VAL A 75 -4.62 -5.32 10.97
CA VAL A 75 -3.27 -5.24 11.51
C VAL A 75 -3.33 -5.11 13.03
N ARG A 76 -4.13 -4.17 13.55
CA ARG A 76 -4.27 -3.93 15.00
C ARG A 76 -4.77 -5.15 15.73
N PHE A 77 -5.83 -5.81 15.23
CA PHE A 77 -6.32 -7.05 15.79
C PHE A 77 -5.23 -8.13 15.84
N ALA A 78 -4.48 -8.29 14.74
CA ALA A 78 -3.43 -9.29 14.68
C ALA A 78 -2.34 -9.06 15.73
N PHE A 79 -1.84 -7.84 15.87
CA PHE A 79 -0.81 -7.54 16.86
C PHE A 79 -1.30 -7.62 18.30
N ASP A 80 -2.51 -7.16 18.59
CA ASP A 80 -3.07 -7.16 19.94
C ASP A 80 -3.43 -8.58 20.42
N VAL A 81 -4.01 -9.40 19.55
CA VAL A 81 -4.61 -10.68 19.92
C VAL A 81 -3.72 -11.88 19.59
N LEU A 82 -3.01 -11.84 18.44
CA LEU A 82 -2.20 -12.97 17.96
C LEU A 82 -0.70 -12.80 18.26
N GLY A 83 -0.29 -11.61 18.71
CA GLY A 83 1.05 -11.29 19.15
C GLY A 83 1.90 -10.63 18.08
N HIS A 84 3.21 -10.53 18.34
CA HIS A 84 4.14 -9.79 17.49
C HIS A 84 4.45 -10.53 16.18
N PHE A 85 4.63 -9.75 15.10
CA PHE A 85 5.08 -10.19 13.78
C PHE A 85 6.37 -9.46 13.40
N ASP A 86 7.31 -10.20 12.82
CA ASP A 86 8.59 -9.63 12.38
C ASP A 86 8.44 -8.78 11.12
N LEU A 87 7.45 -9.14 10.27
CA LEU A 87 7.22 -8.51 8.97
C LEU A 87 5.73 -8.55 8.60
N VAL A 88 5.23 -7.46 8.05
CA VAL A 88 3.87 -7.37 7.50
C VAL A 88 3.93 -7.25 5.99
N PHE A 89 3.21 -8.09 5.29
CA PHE A 89 2.95 -7.96 3.87
C PHE A 89 1.51 -7.55 3.63
N SER A 90 1.31 -6.46 2.89
CA SER A 90 0.00 -5.96 2.50
C SER A 90 -0.18 -6.01 0.99
N GLY A 91 -1.24 -6.64 0.50
CA GLY A 91 -1.53 -6.75 -0.92
C GLY A 91 -1.79 -8.20 -1.37
N VAL A 92 -1.60 -8.60 -2.62
CA VAL A 92 -1.24 -7.74 -3.77
C VAL A 92 -2.48 -7.00 -4.22
N ASN A 93 -2.42 -5.68 -4.21
CA ASN A 93 -3.53 -4.82 -4.60
C ASN A 93 -3.80 -4.88 -6.11
N CYS A 94 -5.08 -4.87 -6.48
CA CYS A 94 -5.53 -4.67 -7.85
C CYS A 94 -5.59 -3.17 -8.15
N GLY A 95 -4.58 -2.66 -8.83
CA GLY A 95 -4.34 -1.24 -9.08
C GLY A 95 -3.09 -0.74 -8.37
N TYR A 96 -2.33 0.12 -9.04
CA TYR A 96 -1.13 0.71 -8.46
C TYR A 96 -1.44 1.62 -7.26
N ASN A 97 -0.54 1.62 -6.31
CA ASN A 97 -0.49 2.59 -5.23
C ASN A 97 0.75 3.47 -5.44
N ILE A 98 0.64 4.49 -6.29
CA ILE A 98 1.72 5.41 -6.68
C ILE A 98 1.28 6.87 -6.53
N GLY A 99 2.24 7.76 -6.40
CA GLY A 99 1.96 9.18 -6.24
C GLY A 99 1.08 9.49 -5.03
N ASP A 100 0.19 10.47 -5.19
CA ASP A 100 -0.70 10.92 -4.12
C ASP A 100 -1.79 9.90 -3.76
N ASP A 101 -2.06 8.90 -4.62
CA ASP A 101 -3.05 7.85 -4.37
C ASP A 101 -2.67 6.95 -3.19
N ILE A 102 -1.38 6.88 -2.84
CA ILE A 102 -0.88 6.21 -1.62
C ILE A 102 -1.66 6.67 -0.37
N ALA A 103 -2.04 7.94 -0.32
CA ALA A 103 -2.76 8.51 0.83
C ALA A 103 -4.16 7.92 1.03
N TYR A 104 -4.78 7.40 -0.02
CA TYR A 104 -6.13 6.82 0.01
C TYR A 104 -6.12 5.29 0.05
N SER A 105 -4.97 4.67 -0.18
CA SER A 105 -4.80 3.22 -0.26
C SER A 105 -5.03 2.53 1.08
N GLY A 106 -5.90 1.53 1.14
CA GLY A 106 -6.05 0.63 2.28
C GLY A 106 -4.86 -0.32 2.41
N THR A 107 -4.27 -0.75 1.29
CA THR A 107 -3.06 -1.57 1.25
C THR A 107 -1.87 -0.84 1.88
N CYS A 108 -1.62 0.42 1.49
CA CYS A 108 -0.58 1.25 2.12
C CYS A 108 -0.97 1.64 3.56
N GLY A 109 -2.26 1.85 3.84
CA GLY A 109 -2.76 2.12 5.19
C GLY A 109 -2.42 1.01 6.17
N ALA A 110 -2.57 -0.25 5.79
CA ALA A 110 -2.16 -1.40 6.61
C ALA A 110 -0.63 -1.44 6.81
N MET A 111 0.16 -1.16 5.78
CA MET A 111 1.62 -1.02 5.89
C MET A 111 2.00 0.07 6.89
N PHE A 112 1.38 1.25 6.81
CA PHE A 112 1.64 2.34 7.75
C PHE A 112 1.21 1.99 9.18
N ASP A 113 0.13 1.24 9.36
CA ASP A 113 -0.32 0.83 10.70
C ASP A 113 0.65 -0.15 11.37
N ALA A 114 1.32 -1.00 10.60
CA ALA A 114 2.34 -1.92 11.10
C ALA A 114 3.50 -1.20 11.81
N ALA A 115 3.85 0.01 11.37
CA ALA A 115 4.92 0.81 11.98
C ALA A 115 4.63 1.18 13.44
N PHE A 116 3.36 1.36 13.83
CA PHE A 116 2.99 1.65 15.22
C PHE A 116 3.26 0.46 16.17
N TRP A 117 3.45 -0.72 15.60
CA TRP A 117 3.78 -1.94 16.33
C TRP A 117 5.27 -2.30 16.25
N SER A 118 6.10 -1.37 15.76
CA SER A 118 7.54 -1.56 15.55
C SER A 118 7.86 -2.76 14.64
N SER A 119 6.99 -3.03 13.67
CA SER A 119 7.16 -4.05 12.65
C SER A 119 7.55 -3.43 11.32
N LYS A 120 8.38 -4.13 10.57
CA LYS A 120 8.70 -3.78 9.19
C LYS A 120 7.52 -4.18 8.29
N ALA A 121 7.27 -3.43 7.21
CA ALA A 121 6.18 -3.76 6.31
C ALA A 121 6.46 -3.43 4.85
N ILE A 122 5.88 -4.25 3.95
CA ILE A 122 5.95 -4.05 2.51
C ILE A 122 4.53 -4.11 1.94
N ALA A 123 4.13 -3.07 1.24
CA ALA A 123 2.91 -3.03 0.43
C ALA A 123 3.24 -3.43 -1.02
N PHE A 124 2.42 -4.29 -1.60
CA PHE A 124 2.58 -4.77 -2.98
C PHE A 124 1.33 -4.45 -3.80
N SER A 125 1.54 -3.96 -5.02
CA SER A 125 0.47 -3.63 -5.95
C SER A 125 0.83 -4.04 -7.37
N CYS A 126 -0.16 -4.44 -8.15
CA CYS A 126 -0.07 -4.67 -9.58
C CYS A 126 -0.97 -3.68 -10.34
N SER A 127 -0.94 -3.74 -11.67
CA SER A 127 -1.90 -3.02 -12.48
C SER A 127 -3.34 -3.52 -12.26
N PHE A 128 -4.33 -2.77 -12.78
CA PHE A 128 -5.71 -3.27 -12.83
C PHE A 128 -5.90 -4.42 -13.83
N SER A 129 -4.95 -4.64 -14.73
CA SER A 129 -5.09 -5.57 -15.84
C SER A 129 -4.75 -7.01 -15.45
N SER A 130 -3.70 -7.21 -14.62
CA SER A 130 -3.17 -8.53 -14.32
C SER A 130 -2.32 -8.57 -13.05
N PHE A 131 -2.29 -9.74 -12.42
CA PHE A 131 -1.33 -10.06 -11.35
C PHE A 131 -0.10 -10.84 -11.85
N ASP A 132 0.02 -11.13 -13.15
CA ASP A 132 1.04 -12.05 -13.70
C ASP A 132 2.48 -11.60 -13.41
N SER A 133 2.72 -10.31 -13.35
CA SER A 133 4.04 -9.78 -13.04
C SER A 133 4.50 -10.09 -11.61
N PHE A 134 3.58 -10.14 -10.63
CA PHE A 134 3.94 -10.45 -9.25
C PHE A 134 4.57 -11.85 -9.10
N PRO A 135 3.89 -12.97 -9.39
CA PRO A 135 4.48 -14.29 -9.22
C PRO A 135 5.73 -14.50 -10.08
N LYS A 136 5.85 -13.80 -11.21
CA LYS A 136 7.00 -13.89 -12.12
C LYS A 136 8.25 -13.22 -11.57
N TYR A 137 8.11 -12.08 -10.89
CA TYR A 137 9.25 -11.25 -10.52
C TYR A 137 9.45 -11.05 -9.01
N ILE A 138 8.52 -11.50 -8.16
CA ILE A 138 8.61 -11.27 -6.71
C ILE A 138 9.87 -11.85 -6.08
N ASN A 139 10.37 -13.00 -6.57
CA ASN A 139 11.62 -13.57 -6.07
C ASN A 139 12.82 -12.65 -6.37
N ARG A 140 12.83 -11.98 -7.55
CA ARG A 140 13.87 -11.01 -7.90
C ARG A 140 13.78 -9.75 -7.05
N VAL A 141 12.56 -9.32 -6.74
CA VAL A 141 12.34 -8.20 -5.79
C VAL A 141 12.86 -8.59 -4.41
N TRP A 142 12.55 -9.80 -3.94
CA TRP A 142 13.02 -10.28 -2.64
C TRP A 142 14.55 -10.41 -2.59
N GLU A 143 15.19 -10.97 -3.61
CA GLU A 143 16.66 -10.97 -3.76
C GLU A 143 17.25 -9.55 -3.70
N CYS A 144 16.56 -8.56 -4.29
CA CYS A 144 16.96 -7.16 -4.20
C CYS A 144 16.87 -6.63 -2.75
N PHE A 145 15.82 -7.00 -2.01
CA PHE A 145 15.69 -6.66 -0.59
C PHE A 145 16.80 -7.26 0.26
N GLU A 146 17.12 -8.53 0.07
CA GLU A 146 18.15 -9.25 0.83
C GLU A 146 19.55 -8.74 0.49
N SER A 147 19.92 -8.70 -0.80
CA SER A 147 21.27 -8.31 -1.23
C SER A 147 21.63 -6.86 -0.91
N ASN A 148 20.64 -5.98 -0.76
CA ASN A 148 20.85 -4.58 -0.41
C ASN A 148 20.55 -4.27 1.06
N ASN A 149 20.16 -5.26 1.87
CA ASN A 149 19.75 -5.08 3.26
C ASN A 149 18.67 -3.99 3.42
N LEU A 150 17.63 -4.00 2.55
CA LEU A 150 16.68 -2.90 2.48
C LEU A 150 15.86 -2.77 3.77
N LEU A 151 15.48 -3.88 4.39
CA LEU A 151 14.74 -3.87 5.66
C LEU A 151 15.53 -3.28 6.84
N GLU A 152 16.87 -3.11 6.71
CA GLU A 152 17.68 -2.38 7.69
C GLU A 152 17.83 -0.89 7.36
N LYS A 153 17.45 -0.48 6.14
CA LYS A 153 17.54 0.92 5.68
C LYS A 153 16.27 1.70 5.91
N ALA A 154 15.11 1.03 5.79
CA ALA A 154 13.80 1.60 6.09
C ALA A 154 12.86 0.49 6.57
N ASP A 155 11.90 0.85 7.42
CA ASP A 155 10.93 -0.09 7.97
C ASP A 155 9.76 -0.33 7.01
N LEU A 156 9.44 0.63 6.15
CA LEU A 156 8.27 0.60 5.28
C LEU A 156 8.65 0.75 3.82
N TRP A 157 8.05 -0.10 2.98
CA TRP A 157 8.32 -0.14 1.55
C TRP A 157 7.04 -0.30 0.74
N ASN A 158 6.92 0.49 -0.32
CA ASN A 158 5.82 0.37 -1.28
C ASN A 158 6.38 -0.10 -2.63
N VAL A 159 5.85 -1.21 -3.15
CA VAL A 159 6.35 -1.89 -4.35
C VAL A 159 5.23 -2.04 -5.37
N ASN A 160 5.42 -1.52 -6.58
CA ASN A 160 4.45 -1.60 -7.66
C ASN A 160 5.03 -2.35 -8.86
N PHE A 161 4.26 -3.29 -9.39
CA PHE A 161 4.61 -4.20 -10.48
C PHE A 161 3.84 -3.82 -11.74
N PRO A 162 4.48 -3.25 -12.78
CA PRO A 162 3.82 -3.04 -14.07
C PRO A 162 3.56 -4.36 -14.81
N ASP A 163 2.66 -4.35 -15.81
CA ASP A 163 2.34 -5.53 -16.60
C ASP A 163 3.54 -6.02 -17.41
N ILE A 164 4.28 -5.09 -18.02
CA ILE A 164 5.55 -5.34 -18.68
C ILE A 164 6.66 -4.89 -17.73
N VAL A 165 7.65 -5.74 -17.50
CA VAL A 165 8.74 -5.47 -16.57
C VAL A 165 10.07 -5.48 -17.30
N GLU A 166 10.72 -4.31 -17.37
CA GLU A 166 12.07 -4.10 -17.93
C GLU A 166 13.17 -4.16 -16.85
N GLY A 167 12.80 -3.96 -15.57
CA GLY A 167 13.75 -4.00 -14.47
C GLY A 167 13.16 -3.55 -13.14
N ILE A 168 14.02 -3.29 -12.15
CA ILE A 168 13.70 -2.81 -10.81
C ILE A 168 14.40 -1.48 -10.59
N THR A 169 13.73 -0.51 -9.95
CA THR A 169 14.34 0.77 -9.60
C THR A 169 13.84 1.29 -8.24
N PHE A 170 14.70 2.01 -7.55
CA PHE A 170 14.32 2.75 -6.34
C PHE A 170 13.72 4.09 -6.74
N THR A 171 12.63 4.45 -6.08
CA THR A 171 11.87 5.64 -6.42
C THR A 171 11.51 6.44 -5.17
N ARG A 172 11.10 7.69 -5.38
CA ARG A 172 10.32 8.47 -4.41
C ARG A 172 8.85 8.47 -4.81
N GLN A 173 7.99 8.78 -3.86
CA GLN A 173 6.59 9.07 -4.14
C GLN A 173 6.48 10.22 -5.15
N GLY A 174 5.67 10.04 -6.18
CA GLY A 174 5.31 11.06 -7.16
C GLY A 174 4.25 12.03 -6.63
N GLY A 175 3.70 12.83 -7.53
CA GLY A 175 2.57 13.73 -7.27
C GLY A 175 1.22 13.11 -7.64
N ALA A 176 0.29 13.97 -8.08
CA ALA A 176 -1.03 13.54 -8.48
C ALA A 176 -1.00 12.58 -9.69
N TYR A 177 -1.70 11.45 -9.58
CA TYR A 177 -1.80 10.42 -10.61
C TYR A 177 -3.23 10.24 -11.10
N VAL A 178 -4.21 10.29 -10.19
CA VAL A 178 -5.64 10.26 -10.50
C VAL A 178 -6.31 11.55 -10.08
N GLN A 179 -7.22 12.03 -10.89
CA GLN A 179 -8.10 13.14 -10.56
C GLN A 179 -9.55 12.66 -10.51
N ASP A 180 -10.21 12.94 -9.41
CA ASP A 180 -11.61 12.60 -9.21
C ASP A 180 -12.55 13.69 -9.72
N HIS A 181 -13.63 13.26 -10.36
CA HIS A 181 -14.73 14.11 -10.77
C HIS A 181 -16.05 13.56 -10.25
N PHE A 182 -16.90 14.48 -9.79
CA PHE A 182 -18.25 14.13 -9.35
C PHE A 182 -19.25 14.38 -10.45
N HIS A 183 -20.08 13.38 -10.72
CA HIS A 183 -21.15 13.45 -11.71
C HIS A 183 -22.50 13.25 -11.02
N ARG A 184 -23.46 14.11 -11.33
CA ARG A 184 -24.84 13.93 -10.88
C ARG A 184 -25.47 12.77 -11.64
N VAL A 185 -26.02 11.80 -10.93
CA VAL A 185 -26.72 10.64 -11.51
C VAL A 185 -28.21 10.99 -11.66
N GLU A 186 -28.87 11.38 -10.56
CA GLU A 186 -30.28 11.75 -10.53
C GLU A 186 -30.59 12.54 -9.24
N GLY A 187 -31.39 13.58 -9.30
CA GLY A 187 -31.75 14.39 -8.14
C GLY A 187 -30.52 14.85 -7.35
N ASP A 188 -30.42 14.46 -6.09
CA ASP A 188 -29.28 14.78 -5.22
C ASP A 188 -28.27 13.61 -5.10
N ILE A 189 -28.37 12.60 -5.99
CA ILE A 189 -27.48 11.45 -6.04
C ILE A 189 -26.31 11.76 -6.97
N TRP A 190 -25.10 11.62 -6.44
CA TRP A 190 -23.84 11.85 -7.16
C TRP A 190 -22.99 10.58 -7.15
N THR A 191 -22.15 10.43 -8.17
CA THR A 191 -21.10 9.41 -8.22
C THR A 191 -19.74 10.07 -8.46
N GLN A 192 -18.72 9.49 -7.88
CA GLN A 192 -17.32 9.87 -8.09
C GLN A 192 -16.73 8.96 -9.17
N ARG A 193 -15.91 9.51 -10.05
CA ARG A 193 -15.11 8.78 -11.03
C ARG A 193 -13.72 9.35 -11.09
N GLY A 194 -12.72 8.49 -10.91
CA GLY A 194 -11.32 8.84 -11.11
C GLY A 194 -10.94 8.75 -12.58
N TYR A 195 -10.05 9.65 -13.00
CA TYR A 195 -9.44 9.65 -14.33
C TYR A 195 -7.93 9.82 -14.16
N TYR A 196 -7.16 9.05 -14.90
CA TYR A 196 -5.72 9.25 -14.94
C TYR A 196 -5.39 10.63 -15.50
N ILE A 197 -4.40 11.28 -14.88
CA ILE A 197 -3.92 12.57 -15.36
C ILE A 197 -3.01 12.31 -16.55
N ASP A 198 -3.50 12.60 -17.75
CA ASP A 198 -2.74 12.53 -18.98
C ASP A 198 -2.05 13.87 -19.31
N LYS A 199 -1.10 13.82 -20.26
CA LYS A 199 -0.32 15.00 -20.68
C LYS A 199 -1.19 16.14 -21.25
N GLU A 200 -2.37 15.84 -21.78
CA GLU A 200 -3.29 16.86 -22.35
C GLU A 200 -3.98 17.62 -21.22
N ARG A 201 -4.33 16.94 -20.11
CA ARG A 201 -5.00 17.55 -18.94
C ARG A 201 -4.04 18.26 -17.99
N GLU A 202 -2.75 17.93 -18.02
CA GLU A 202 -1.70 18.69 -17.30
C GLU A 202 -1.72 20.17 -17.67
N ASN A 203 -2.10 20.50 -18.89
CA ASN A 203 -2.16 21.89 -19.39
C ASN A 203 -3.42 22.65 -18.96
N GLU A 204 -4.42 22.02 -18.38
CA GLU A 204 -5.65 22.68 -17.92
C GLU A 204 -5.49 23.43 -16.57
N GLY A 205 -4.31 23.40 -15.96
CA GLY A 205 -3.93 24.27 -14.84
C GLY A 205 -4.64 24.06 -13.51
N LYS A 206 -5.37 22.96 -13.33
CA LYS A 206 -6.19 22.70 -12.14
C LYS A 206 -5.54 21.79 -11.11
N LEU A 207 -4.51 21.05 -11.49
CA LEU A 207 -3.69 20.29 -10.57
C LEU A 207 -2.25 20.66 -10.84
N ASN A 208 -1.50 20.89 -9.79
CA ASN A 208 -0.06 20.92 -9.92
C ASN A 208 0.36 19.55 -10.42
N ALA A 209 0.66 19.45 -11.71
CA ALA A 209 1.35 18.32 -12.33
C ALA A 209 2.78 18.23 -11.74
N VAL A 210 2.86 18.35 -10.42
CA VAL A 210 4.10 18.44 -9.68
C VAL A 210 4.63 17.06 -9.47
N ASN A 211 5.67 16.78 -10.25
CA ASN A 211 6.64 15.75 -10.00
C ASN A 211 6.35 14.34 -10.52
N LYS A 212 6.06 14.21 -11.81
CA LYS A 212 6.50 13.05 -12.58
C LYS A 212 8.00 13.20 -12.86
N GLY A 213 8.82 13.47 -11.84
CA GLY A 213 10.27 13.48 -12.00
C GLY A 213 10.76 12.09 -12.40
N ALA A 214 11.89 12.02 -13.12
CA ALA A 214 12.49 10.77 -13.60
C ALA A 214 12.81 9.75 -12.49
N ASP A 215 12.75 10.18 -11.23
CA ASP A 215 12.97 9.41 -10.01
C ASP A 215 11.66 9.02 -9.29
N SER A 216 10.48 9.37 -9.85
CA SER A 216 9.19 9.06 -9.23
C SER A 216 8.70 7.63 -9.53
N ASP A 217 7.88 7.10 -8.63
CA ASP A 217 7.17 5.82 -8.78
C ASP A 217 6.26 5.82 -10.01
N ILE A 218 5.55 6.92 -10.27
CA ILE A 218 4.70 7.10 -11.46
C ILE A 218 5.52 6.94 -12.74
N TYR A 219 6.64 7.69 -12.85
CA TYR A 219 7.49 7.62 -14.05
C TYR A 219 8.13 6.25 -14.24
N ALA A 220 8.54 5.60 -13.15
CA ALA A 220 9.12 4.26 -13.20
C ALA A 220 8.12 3.23 -13.74
N VAL A 221 6.88 3.24 -13.23
CA VAL A 221 5.85 2.25 -13.58
C VAL A 221 5.25 2.53 -14.95
N GLU A 222 4.81 3.76 -15.22
CA GLU A 222 4.02 4.11 -16.40
C GLU A 222 4.86 4.39 -17.67
N GLU A 223 6.03 4.98 -17.50
CA GLU A 223 6.85 5.40 -18.66
C GLU A 223 8.03 4.46 -18.92
N ARG A 224 8.53 3.77 -17.88
CA ARG A 224 9.71 2.92 -17.99
C ARG A 224 9.47 1.44 -17.79
N ASN A 225 8.25 1.03 -17.49
CA ASN A 225 7.93 -0.37 -17.21
C ASN A 225 8.86 -1.00 -16.15
N MET A 226 9.23 -0.22 -15.12
CA MET A 226 10.10 -0.68 -14.05
C MET A 226 9.27 -1.01 -12.81
N ILE A 227 9.60 -2.10 -12.12
CA ILE A 227 9.11 -2.31 -10.78
C ILE A 227 9.65 -1.18 -9.89
N SER A 228 8.77 -0.39 -9.29
CA SER A 228 9.16 0.68 -8.37
C SER A 228 9.29 0.13 -6.95
N ILE A 229 10.34 0.50 -6.24
CA ILE A 229 10.55 0.23 -4.82
C ILE A 229 10.77 1.57 -4.12
N THR A 230 9.76 2.00 -3.36
CA THR A 230 9.75 3.30 -2.67
C THR A 230 9.86 3.11 -1.17
N PRO A 231 10.90 3.63 -0.51
CA PRO A 231 10.95 3.68 0.96
C PRO A 231 9.92 4.68 1.48
N MET A 232 9.19 4.32 2.53
CA MET A 232 8.10 5.11 3.10
C MET A 232 8.34 5.40 4.57
N ILE A 233 7.76 6.49 5.05
CA ILE A 233 7.71 6.86 6.47
C ILE A 233 6.29 7.24 6.87
N VAL A 234 5.96 7.11 8.15
CA VAL A 234 4.65 7.52 8.70
C VAL A 234 4.64 9.00 9.04
N ASP A 235 5.78 9.57 9.37
CA ASP A 235 5.89 10.98 9.74
C ASP A 235 5.62 11.89 8.54
N ARG A 236 4.61 12.73 8.66
CA ARG A 236 4.17 13.69 7.64
C ARG A 236 4.63 15.12 7.93
N THR A 237 5.56 15.29 8.87
CA THR A 237 6.11 16.60 9.21
C THR A 237 7.01 17.09 8.07
N ASP A 238 6.82 18.34 7.64
CA ASP A 238 7.82 19.02 6.81
C ASP A 238 9.01 19.42 7.69
N HIS A 239 10.00 18.53 7.75
CA HIS A 239 11.20 18.71 8.58
C HIS A 239 12.04 19.91 8.13
N LEU A 240 12.04 20.29 6.85
CA LEU A 240 12.77 21.46 6.36
C LEU A 240 12.10 22.74 6.85
N ALA A 241 10.77 22.81 6.76
CA ALA A 241 10.02 23.92 7.31
C ALA A 241 10.19 24.03 8.83
N LEU A 242 10.06 22.91 9.54
CA LEU A 242 10.24 22.87 10.99
C LEU A 242 11.65 23.34 11.42
N GLU A 243 12.69 22.89 10.73
CA GLU A 243 14.07 23.31 10.99
C GLU A 243 14.22 24.83 10.84
N SER A 244 13.59 25.43 9.84
CA SER A 244 13.63 26.89 9.62
C SER A 244 12.91 27.70 10.72
N LEU A 245 12.13 27.04 11.57
CA LEU A 245 11.33 27.65 12.63
C LEU A 245 11.85 27.36 14.05
N LYS A 246 12.90 26.56 14.21
CA LYS A 246 13.39 26.07 15.52
C LYS A 246 13.61 27.16 16.55
N ASP A 247 14.13 28.32 16.13
CA ASP A 247 14.48 29.42 17.03
C ASP A 247 13.35 30.45 17.22
N LYS A 248 12.17 30.16 16.67
CA LYS A 248 11.00 31.04 16.76
C LYS A 248 10.06 30.52 17.82
N SER A 249 10.00 31.19 18.96
CA SER A 249 8.98 30.97 19.98
C SER A 249 8.15 32.22 20.18
N PHE A 250 6.86 32.07 20.41
CA PHE A 250 5.93 33.17 20.70
C PHE A 250 5.31 32.91 22.06
N VAL A 251 5.45 33.87 22.96
CA VAL A 251 4.75 33.84 24.26
C VAL A 251 3.39 34.53 24.06
N LEU A 252 2.31 33.88 24.50
CA LEU A 252 0.93 34.39 24.45
C LEU A 252 0.61 35.19 25.70
#